data_eaebbe9c557da2817209801dcb3046ef
#
_entry.id   eaebbe9c557da2817209801dcb3046ef
#
_cell.length_a   1.000
_cell.length_b   1.000
_cell.length_c   1.000
_cell.angle_alpha   90.00
_cell.angle_beta   90.00
_cell.angle_gamma   90.00
#
_symmetry.space_group_name_H-M   'P 1'
#
loop_
_entity.id
_entity.type
_entity.pdbx_description
1 polymer ?
#
loop_
_entity_poly.entity_id
_entity_poly.type
_entity_poly.pdbx_seq_one_letter_code
_entity_poly.pdbx_strand_id
1 'polypeptide(L)'
;MVQLVTERDLRESLEAGLQETLPAGWRAQFSPTSASDDPQIDGVLDLVAPTGETSQAGVIFKARLEPAQISRELPWLTKYPTSLVVAPRMSARARSLLNDAGVSWYVPGGDYRIAIRGLFIERLVQQSKRRSAGAPDTRFVADLFAGGALRVVRWLLIEPGRSWSVGDMAERTGLTLGFVSRTLKTLARDAYIERVRGATRLTDRDALLDTWAAAPSPPQSAFERVATVDGPEALLRMIRAFTTPSPYAVTAEAAADKLAPFARFSRVEMYVQDVAGWDRALGLTTVPRGGNVVLIKPVDAGVFDGSFERDGVPLTSRPQLYVDLVRRGGAAAEAAAFMRERGALWPQ
;
A
#
# COMPACT_ATOMS: atom_id res chain seq x y z
N MET A 1 -6.87 -20.41 -22.73
CA MET A 1 -6.86 -21.58 -21.85
C MET A 1 -5.75 -21.37 -20.83
N VAL A 2 -6.08 -21.13 -19.56
CA VAL A 2 -5.07 -20.98 -18.49
C VAL A 2 -4.65 -22.41 -18.15
N GLN A 3 -3.43 -22.78 -18.47
CA GLN A 3 -2.85 -24.06 -18.08
C GLN A 3 -2.81 -24.11 -16.55
N LEU A 4 -3.53 -25.05 -15.95
CA LEU A 4 -3.45 -25.31 -14.51
C LEU A 4 -2.03 -25.82 -14.23
N VAL A 5 -1.25 -25.01 -13.55
CA VAL A 5 0.09 -25.38 -13.08
C VAL A 5 -0.09 -26.39 -11.95
N THR A 6 0.45 -27.58 -12.10
CA THR A 6 0.40 -28.66 -11.10
C THR A 6 1.56 -28.50 -10.11
N GLU A 7 1.45 -29.14 -8.95
CA GLU A 7 2.54 -29.21 -7.97
C GLU A 7 3.81 -29.85 -8.58
N ARG A 8 3.64 -30.82 -9.43
CA ARG A 8 4.74 -31.46 -10.17
C ARG A 8 5.47 -30.45 -11.06
N ASP A 9 4.72 -29.59 -11.78
CA ASP A 9 5.31 -28.54 -12.63
C ASP A 9 6.10 -27.54 -11.80
N LEU A 10 5.59 -27.19 -10.61
CA LEU A 10 6.26 -26.28 -9.67
C LEU A 10 7.56 -26.87 -9.13
N ARG A 11 7.56 -28.16 -8.82
CA ARG A 11 8.75 -28.89 -8.35
C ARG A 11 9.83 -28.93 -9.42
N GLU A 12 9.49 -29.38 -10.61
CA GLU A 12 10.43 -29.45 -11.74
C GLU A 12 11.01 -28.05 -12.05
N SER A 13 10.19 -27.01 -11.99
CA SER A 13 10.64 -25.62 -12.18
C SER A 13 11.51 -25.10 -11.04
N LEU A 14 11.27 -25.52 -9.80
CA LEU A 14 12.12 -25.15 -8.65
C LEU A 14 13.50 -25.77 -8.79
N GLU A 15 13.59 -27.09 -9.07
CA GLU A 15 14.85 -27.81 -9.22
C GLU A 15 15.71 -27.22 -10.34
N ALA A 16 15.12 -27.00 -11.52
CA ALA A 16 15.81 -26.38 -12.65
C ALA A 16 16.25 -24.95 -12.35
N GLY A 17 15.35 -24.15 -11.79
CA GLY A 17 15.63 -22.73 -11.52
C GLY A 17 16.66 -22.52 -10.41
N LEU A 18 16.71 -23.39 -9.39
CA LEU A 18 17.74 -23.31 -8.35
C LEU A 18 19.13 -23.58 -8.89
N GLN A 19 19.29 -24.52 -9.84
CA GLN A 19 20.59 -24.77 -10.48
C GLN A 19 21.13 -23.55 -11.23
N GLU A 20 20.25 -22.75 -11.84
CA GLU A 20 20.62 -21.52 -12.54
C GLU A 20 20.84 -20.32 -11.59
N THR A 21 20.23 -20.36 -10.43
CA THR A 21 20.13 -19.22 -9.50
C THR A 21 21.21 -19.25 -8.42
N LEU A 22 21.62 -20.44 -7.98
CA LEU A 22 22.57 -20.61 -6.91
C LEU A 22 23.97 -20.14 -7.31
N PRO A 23 24.72 -19.49 -6.39
CA PRO A 23 26.11 -19.14 -6.63
C PRO A 23 26.99 -20.37 -6.94
N ALA A 24 28.10 -20.14 -7.63
CA ALA A 24 29.04 -21.22 -7.99
C ALA A 24 29.47 -22.04 -6.76
N GLY A 25 29.43 -23.36 -6.90
CA GLY A 25 29.80 -24.30 -5.84
C GLY A 25 28.69 -24.68 -4.87
N TRP A 26 27.55 -23.97 -4.89
CA TRP A 26 26.35 -24.40 -4.15
C TRP A 26 25.62 -25.50 -4.92
N ARG A 27 25.01 -26.42 -4.19
CA ARG A 27 24.14 -27.46 -4.75
C ARG A 27 22.82 -27.49 -4.00
N ALA A 28 21.71 -27.73 -4.72
CA ALA A 28 20.39 -27.92 -4.18
C ALA A 28 19.87 -29.30 -4.53
N GLN A 29 19.23 -29.94 -3.58
CA GLN A 29 18.55 -31.22 -3.78
C GLN A 29 17.20 -31.17 -3.09
N PHE A 30 16.11 -31.36 -3.83
CA PHE A 30 14.78 -31.47 -3.28
C PHE A 30 14.40 -32.93 -3.05
N SER A 31 13.85 -33.20 -1.87
CA SER A 31 13.34 -34.53 -1.49
C SER A 31 11.87 -34.40 -1.10
N PRO A 32 10.93 -35.04 -1.80
CA PRO A 32 9.51 -34.99 -1.41
C PRO A 32 9.32 -35.70 -0.07
N THR A 33 8.46 -35.11 0.80
CA THR A 33 8.10 -35.71 2.09
C THR A 33 6.95 -36.68 1.89
N SER A 34 6.97 -37.82 2.57
CA SER A 34 5.78 -38.65 2.63
C SER A 34 4.73 -38.04 3.56
N ALA A 35 3.45 -38.22 3.25
CA ALA A 35 2.34 -37.70 4.07
C ALA A 35 2.35 -38.15 5.54
N SER A 36 3.20 -39.15 5.86
CA SER A 36 3.42 -39.67 7.22
C SER A 36 4.44 -38.87 8.03
N ASP A 37 5.33 -38.09 7.37
CA ASP A 37 6.46 -37.47 8.06
C ASP A 37 6.10 -36.07 8.59
N ASP A 38 5.55 -35.21 7.73
CA ASP A 38 4.97 -33.92 8.10
C ASP A 38 3.92 -33.50 7.05
N PRO A 39 2.63 -33.50 7.38
CA PRO A 39 1.56 -33.17 6.43
C PRO A 39 1.52 -31.68 6.06
N GLN A 40 2.37 -30.83 6.63
CA GLN A 40 2.36 -29.39 6.42
C GLN A 40 3.38 -28.93 5.37
N ILE A 41 4.37 -29.77 5.04
CA ILE A 41 5.38 -29.50 4.01
C ILE A 41 5.31 -30.54 2.90
N ASP A 42 5.52 -30.11 1.67
CA ASP A 42 5.49 -30.96 0.48
C ASP A 42 6.85 -31.64 0.22
N GLY A 43 7.91 -31.16 0.89
CA GLY A 43 9.25 -31.72 0.80
C GLY A 43 10.30 -30.89 1.55
N VAL A 44 11.52 -31.37 1.49
CA VAL A 44 12.69 -30.72 2.07
C VAL A 44 13.67 -30.37 0.96
N LEU A 45 14.19 -29.17 1.00
CA LEU A 45 15.26 -28.68 0.15
C LEU A 45 16.57 -28.70 0.95
N ASP A 46 17.51 -29.54 0.55
CA ASP A 46 18.87 -29.55 1.04
C ASP A 46 19.74 -28.60 0.20
N LEU A 47 20.39 -27.66 0.85
CA LEU A 47 21.34 -26.74 0.24
C LEU A 47 22.74 -27.03 0.78
N VAL A 48 23.66 -27.41 -0.09
CA VAL A 48 25.03 -27.70 0.26
C VAL A 48 25.94 -26.58 -0.20
N ALA A 49 26.58 -25.91 0.77
CA ALA A 49 27.56 -24.85 0.51
C ALA A 49 28.86 -25.41 -0.10
N PRO A 50 29.68 -24.56 -0.75
CA PRO A 50 31.02 -24.96 -1.24
C PRO A 50 31.94 -25.49 -0.13
N THR A 51 31.68 -25.11 1.11
CA THR A 51 32.41 -25.60 2.31
C THR A 51 31.99 -27.01 2.73
N GLY A 52 30.94 -27.57 2.15
CA GLY A 52 30.36 -28.85 2.56
C GLY A 52 29.28 -28.70 3.67
N GLU A 53 29.04 -27.50 4.20
CA GLU A 53 27.98 -27.25 5.17
C GLU A 53 26.60 -27.40 4.51
N THR A 54 25.69 -28.13 5.16
CA THR A 54 24.33 -28.37 4.65
C THR A 54 23.32 -27.56 5.46
N SER A 55 22.40 -26.91 4.77
CA SER A 55 21.24 -26.23 5.35
C SER A 55 19.95 -26.77 4.74
N GLN A 56 18.90 -26.87 5.53
CA GLN A 56 17.60 -27.42 5.12
C GLN A 56 16.51 -26.38 5.15
N ALA A 57 15.58 -26.45 4.19
CA ALA A 57 14.34 -25.68 4.17
C ALA A 57 13.14 -26.59 3.90
N GLY A 58 12.08 -26.42 4.67
CA GLY A 58 10.78 -27.02 4.37
C GLY A 58 10.15 -26.31 3.16
N VAL A 59 9.78 -27.05 2.13
CA VAL A 59 9.19 -26.51 0.90
C VAL A 59 7.68 -26.72 0.88
N ILE A 60 6.97 -25.68 0.48
CA ILE A 60 5.51 -25.67 0.38
C ILE A 60 5.13 -25.18 -1.02
N PHE A 61 4.43 -26.01 -1.77
CA PHE A 61 3.91 -25.67 -3.09
C PHE A 61 2.47 -25.16 -2.98
N LYS A 62 2.19 -24.02 -3.59
CA LYS A 62 0.85 -23.43 -3.66
C LYS A 62 0.50 -23.11 -5.11
N ALA A 63 -0.48 -23.80 -5.66
CA ALA A 63 -1.00 -23.51 -7.00
C ALA A 63 -1.61 -22.08 -7.08
N ARG A 64 -2.15 -21.61 -5.97
CA ARG A 64 -2.65 -20.25 -5.78
C ARG A 64 -2.31 -19.78 -4.37
N LEU A 65 -1.72 -18.60 -4.27
CA LEU A 65 -1.31 -18.01 -3.00
C LEU A 65 -2.01 -16.66 -2.81
N GLU A 66 -2.96 -16.63 -1.89
CA GLU A 66 -3.66 -15.40 -1.51
C GLU A 66 -3.08 -14.83 -0.21
N PRO A 67 -2.92 -13.50 -0.07
CA PRO A 67 -2.38 -12.88 1.14
C PRO A 67 -3.10 -13.31 2.42
N ALA A 68 -4.43 -13.42 2.40
CA ALA A 68 -5.21 -13.89 3.54
C ALA A 68 -4.91 -15.33 3.95
N GLN A 69 -4.52 -16.17 2.99
CA GLN A 69 -4.10 -17.53 3.27
C GLN A 69 -2.72 -17.52 3.95
N ILE A 70 -1.79 -16.73 3.45
CA ILE A 70 -0.46 -16.55 4.08
C ILE A 70 -0.64 -16.12 5.52
N SER A 71 -1.41 -15.06 5.81
CA SER A 71 -1.62 -14.56 7.16
C SER A 71 -2.14 -15.62 8.13
N ARG A 72 -2.96 -16.56 7.66
CA ARG A 72 -3.45 -17.69 8.47
C ARG A 72 -2.40 -18.78 8.66
N GLU A 73 -1.54 -18.96 7.68
CA GLU A 73 -0.52 -20.02 7.68
C GLU A 73 0.80 -19.58 8.33
N LEU A 74 1.07 -18.28 8.47
CA LEU A 74 2.29 -17.74 9.08
C LEU A 74 2.65 -18.36 10.43
N PRO A 75 1.70 -18.61 11.39
CA PRO A 75 2.05 -19.16 12.69
C PRO A 75 2.72 -20.53 12.63
N TRP A 76 2.43 -21.32 11.59
CA TRP A 76 3.10 -22.60 11.42
C TRP A 76 4.29 -22.53 10.45
N LEU A 77 4.24 -21.66 9.43
CA LEU A 77 5.38 -21.43 8.53
C LEU A 77 6.63 -20.98 9.31
N THR A 78 6.45 -20.17 10.34
CA THR A 78 7.54 -19.67 11.19
C THR A 78 8.03 -20.67 12.25
N LYS A 79 7.36 -21.83 12.42
CA LYS A 79 7.85 -22.90 13.30
C LYS A 79 9.07 -23.62 12.77
N TYR A 80 9.21 -23.66 11.44
CA TYR A 80 10.38 -24.23 10.82
C TYR A 80 11.51 -23.21 10.81
N PRO A 81 12.75 -23.59 11.11
CA PRO A 81 13.92 -22.71 11.09
C PRO A 81 14.09 -22.03 9.73
N THR A 82 13.61 -22.69 8.67
CA THR A 82 13.62 -22.16 7.31
C THR A 82 12.48 -22.76 6.51
N SER A 83 11.67 -21.92 5.91
CA SER A 83 10.58 -22.30 5.02
C SER A 83 10.72 -21.62 3.67
N LEU A 84 10.38 -22.34 2.60
CA LEU A 84 10.36 -21.85 1.23
C LEU A 84 8.98 -22.07 0.61
N VAL A 85 8.27 -21.00 0.33
CA VAL A 85 6.98 -21.06 -0.35
C VAL A 85 7.18 -20.90 -1.85
N VAL A 86 6.69 -21.83 -2.63
CA VAL A 86 6.77 -21.85 -4.10
C VAL A 86 5.39 -21.69 -4.69
N ALA A 87 5.19 -20.67 -5.53
CA ALA A 87 3.92 -20.46 -6.22
C ALA A 87 4.16 -19.90 -7.63
N PRO A 88 3.27 -20.23 -8.60
CA PRO A 88 3.44 -19.79 -9.99
C PRO A 88 3.27 -18.28 -10.14
N ARG A 89 2.64 -17.62 -9.17
CA ARG A 89 2.43 -16.17 -9.10
C ARG A 89 2.33 -15.73 -7.64
N MET A 90 2.90 -14.58 -7.32
CA MET A 90 2.77 -13.93 -6.02
C MET A 90 2.49 -12.45 -6.20
N SER A 91 1.46 -11.94 -5.52
CA SER A 91 1.18 -10.49 -5.47
C SER A 91 2.27 -9.77 -4.65
N ALA A 92 2.39 -8.46 -4.83
CA ALA A 92 3.31 -7.65 -4.02
C ALA A 92 2.98 -7.79 -2.52
N ARG A 93 1.69 -7.84 -2.16
CA ARG A 93 1.23 -8.03 -0.78
C ARG A 93 1.62 -9.41 -0.22
N ALA A 94 1.48 -10.47 -1.02
CA ALA A 94 1.91 -11.82 -0.62
C ALA A 94 3.42 -11.86 -0.31
N ARG A 95 4.23 -11.25 -1.18
CA ARG A 95 5.68 -11.14 -0.98
C ARG A 95 6.04 -10.34 0.27
N SER A 96 5.36 -9.20 0.50
CA SER A 96 5.56 -8.41 1.73
C SER A 96 5.31 -9.24 2.98
N LEU A 97 4.17 -9.93 3.07
CA LEU A 97 3.84 -10.77 4.23
C LEU A 97 4.88 -11.86 4.50
N LEU A 98 5.38 -12.51 3.44
CA LEU A 98 6.43 -13.53 3.56
C LEU A 98 7.77 -12.91 3.99
N ASN A 99 8.12 -11.74 3.44
CA ASN A 99 9.34 -11.01 3.79
C ASN A 99 9.34 -10.59 5.26
N ASP A 100 8.23 -10.01 5.73
CA ASP A 100 8.05 -9.52 7.09
C ASP A 100 8.15 -10.67 8.11
N ALA A 101 7.73 -11.86 7.70
CA ALA A 101 7.83 -13.09 8.49
C ALA A 101 9.18 -13.82 8.34
N GLY A 102 10.12 -13.33 7.52
CA GLY A 102 11.40 -14.00 7.26
C GLY A 102 11.28 -15.30 6.46
N VAL A 103 10.14 -15.54 5.81
CA VAL A 103 9.89 -16.74 5.00
C VAL A 103 10.43 -16.56 3.59
N SER A 104 11.21 -17.52 3.12
CA SER A 104 11.71 -17.55 1.74
C SER A 104 10.60 -17.84 0.74
N TRP A 105 10.72 -17.30 -0.47
CA TRP A 105 9.74 -17.56 -1.51
C TRP A 105 10.37 -17.60 -2.91
N TYR A 106 9.72 -18.33 -3.82
CA TYR A 106 10.19 -18.53 -5.17
C TYR A 106 9.01 -18.54 -6.16
N VAL A 107 9.14 -17.75 -7.23
CA VAL A 107 8.22 -17.76 -8.38
C VAL A 107 8.98 -18.31 -9.59
N PRO A 108 8.58 -19.44 -10.16
CA PRO A 108 9.25 -20.06 -11.29
C PRO A 108 9.45 -19.09 -12.47
N GLY A 109 10.69 -18.98 -12.94
CA GLY A 109 11.06 -18.09 -14.05
C GLY A 109 10.92 -16.58 -13.77
N GLY A 110 10.66 -16.20 -12.52
CA GLY A 110 10.39 -14.81 -12.10
C GLY A 110 11.22 -14.37 -10.89
N ASP A 111 10.52 -13.68 -9.98
CA ASP A 111 11.07 -13.15 -8.75
C ASP A 111 11.31 -14.26 -7.72
N TYR A 112 12.32 -14.08 -6.88
CA TYR A 112 12.54 -14.93 -5.72
C TYR A 112 13.30 -14.18 -4.62
N ARG A 113 13.15 -14.67 -3.40
CA ARG A 113 13.94 -14.30 -2.24
C ARG A 113 14.19 -15.56 -1.41
N ILE A 114 15.42 -15.99 -1.35
CA ILE A 114 15.86 -17.17 -0.60
C ILE A 114 16.84 -16.70 0.47
N ALA A 115 16.38 -16.77 1.71
CA ALA A 115 17.14 -16.40 2.91
C ALA A 115 17.23 -17.64 3.80
N ILE A 116 18.28 -18.42 3.63
CA ILE A 116 18.56 -19.65 4.36
C ILE A 116 19.93 -19.49 5.02
N ARG A 117 20.16 -20.17 6.13
CA ARG A 117 21.42 -20.05 6.86
C ARG A 117 22.63 -20.15 5.92
N GLY A 118 23.47 -19.12 5.90
CA GLY A 118 24.63 -19.02 5.05
C GLY A 118 24.38 -18.61 3.59
N LEU A 119 23.11 -18.44 3.17
CA LEU A 119 22.75 -18.04 1.82
C LEU A 119 21.65 -16.97 1.83
N PHE A 120 21.92 -15.83 1.21
CA PHE A 120 20.89 -14.84 0.86
C PHE A 120 20.99 -14.50 -0.62
N ILE A 121 19.95 -14.81 -1.37
CA ILE A 121 19.82 -14.44 -2.78
C ILE A 121 18.44 -13.85 -3.05
N GLU A 122 18.40 -12.75 -3.77
CA GLU A 122 17.17 -12.08 -4.15
C GLU A 122 17.23 -11.64 -5.61
N ARG A 123 16.15 -11.89 -6.33
CA ARG A 123 15.91 -11.36 -7.66
C ARG A 123 14.52 -10.79 -7.73
N LEU A 124 14.44 -9.49 -7.96
CA LEU A 124 13.20 -8.79 -8.25
C LEU A 124 13.26 -8.33 -9.72
N VAL A 125 12.52 -8.98 -10.57
CA VAL A 125 12.40 -8.57 -11.97
C VAL A 125 11.63 -7.25 -11.97
N GLN A 126 12.33 -6.15 -12.25
CA GLN A 126 11.66 -4.87 -12.47
C GLN A 126 10.63 -5.09 -13.59
N GLN A 127 9.35 -5.01 -13.23
CA GLN A 127 8.29 -5.00 -14.23
C GLN A 127 8.44 -3.72 -15.04
N SER A 128 9.29 -3.80 -16.09
CA SER A 128 9.27 -2.79 -17.14
C SER A 128 7.83 -2.70 -17.64
N LYS A 129 7.35 -1.48 -17.90
CA LYS A 129 5.99 -1.12 -18.35
C LYS A 129 5.49 -1.84 -19.63
N ARG A 130 5.83 -3.10 -19.83
CA ARG A 130 5.24 -3.95 -20.86
C ARG A 130 3.89 -4.45 -20.36
N ARG A 131 2.85 -3.82 -20.87
CA ARG A 131 1.47 -4.31 -20.86
C ARG A 131 1.45 -5.76 -21.39
N SER A 132 1.65 -6.73 -20.51
CA SER A 132 1.27 -8.11 -20.83
C SER A 132 -0.24 -8.23 -20.58
N ALA A 133 -0.98 -8.41 -21.66
CA ALA A 133 -2.37 -8.80 -21.63
C ALA A 133 -2.48 -10.13 -20.86
N GLY A 134 -2.87 -10.08 -19.59
CA GLY A 134 -3.04 -11.28 -18.77
C GLY A 134 -2.70 -11.18 -17.30
N ALA A 135 -2.24 -10.05 -16.77
CA ALA A 135 -1.99 -9.88 -15.34
C ALA A 135 -3.25 -9.38 -14.62
N PRO A 136 -3.97 -10.24 -13.85
CA PRO A 136 -5.16 -9.81 -13.09
C PRO A 136 -4.85 -8.87 -11.94
N ASP A 137 -3.64 -8.91 -11.38
CA ASP A 137 -3.33 -8.25 -10.10
C ASP A 137 -3.15 -6.74 -10.16
N THR A 138 -2.61 -6.19 -11.25
CA THR A 138 -2.42 -4.73 -11.35
C THR A 138 -3.72 -3.95 -11.55
N ARG A 139 -4.73 -4.53 -12.20
CA ARG A 139 -6.05 -3.90 -12.34
C ARG A 139 -6.79 -3.84 -11.01
N PHE A 140 -6.74 -4.92 -10.20
CA PHE A 140 -7.44 -4.97 -8.91
C PHE A 140 -6.85 -4.02 -7.87
N VAL A 141 -5.54 -3.86 -7.83
CA VAL A 141 -4.88 -2.88 -6.93
C VAL A 141 -5.25 -1.45 -7.38
N ALA A 142 -5.24 -1.16 -8.68
CA ALA A 142 -5.67 0.15 -9.19
C ALA A 142 -7.16 0.43 -8.87
N ASP A 143 -8.03 -0.58 -8.91
CA ASP A 143 -9.46 -0.44 -8.65
C ASP A 143 -9.78 -0.14 -7.16
N LEU A 144 -8.98 -0.64 -6.20
CA LEU A 144 -9.17 -0.35 -4.77
C LEU A 144 -8.84 1.09 -4.41
N PHE A 145 -7.88 1.70 -5.10
CA PHE A 145 -7.39 3.05 -4.82
C PHE A 145 -7.91 4.10 -5.80
N ALA A 146 -9.09 3.84 -6.39
CA ALA A 146 -9.80 4.76 -7.28
C ALA A 146 -11.30 4.82 -6.98
N GLY A 147 -11.93 5.94 -7.30
CA GLY A 147 -13.37 6.12 -7.22
C GLY A 147 -13.99 5.73 -5.88
N GLY A 148 -15.13 5.05 -5.93
CA GLY A 148 -15.89 4.65 -4.73
C GLY A 148 -15.13 3.69 -3.81
N ALA A 149 -14.28 2.81 -4.34
CA ALA A 149 -13.52 1.88 -3.50
C ALA A 149 -12.51 2.63 -2.61
N LEU A 150 -11.91 3.70 -3.12
CA LEU A 150 -11.02 4.54 -2.35
C LEU A 150 -11.73 5.25 -1.17
N ARG A 151 -13.03 5.56 -1.30
CA ARG A 151 -13.79 6.12 -0.15
C ARG A 151 -13.90 5.10 0.98
N VAL A 152 -14.10 3.82 0.67
CA VAL A 152 -14.09 2.74 1.68
C VAL A 152 -12.71 2.64 2.34
N VAL A 153 -11.63 2.66 1.56
CA VAL A 153 -10.26 2.63 2.07
C VAL A 153 -9.97 3.83 2.98
N ARG A 154 -10.38 5.04 2.58
CA ARG A 154 -10.23 6.24 3.40
C ARG A 154 -10.89 6.10 4.77
N TRP A 155 -12.15 5.65 4.82
CA TRP A 155 -12.86 5.52 6.10
C TRP A 155 -12.29 4.44 7.00
N LEU A 156 -11.79 3.34 6.45
CA LEU A 156 -11.04 2.34 7.23
C LEU A 156 -9.78 2.95 7.86
N LEU A 157 -9.09 3.83 7.13
CA LEU A 157 -7.86 4.49 7.61
C LEU A 157 -8.13 5.72 8.51
N ILE A 158 -9.24 6.43 8.33
CA ILE A 158 -9.63 7.56 9.17
C ILE A 158 -10.02 7.08 10.58
N GLU A 159 -10.75 5.96 10.67
CA GLU A 159 -11.19 5.36 11.93
C GLU A 159 -10.66 3.91 12.06
N PRO A 160 -9.33 3.71 12.20
CA PRO A 160 -8.72 2.38 12.08
C PRO A 160 -9.11 1.42 13.21
N GLY A 161 -9.52 1.94 14.36
CA GLY A 161 -9.98 1.15 15.51
C GLY A 161 -11.45 0.77 15.46
N ARG A 162 -12.22 1.33 14.51
CA ARG A 162 -13.65 1.07 14.41
C ARG A 162 -13.94 -0.25 13.72
N SER A 163 -14.91 -0.98 14.28
CA SER A 163 -15.52 -2.12 13.59
C SER A 163 -16.68 -1.63 12.73
N TRP A 164 -16.67 -1.97 11.44
CA TRP A 164 -17.62 -1.51 10.45
C TRP A 164 -18.56 -2.63 10.00
N SER A 165 -19.88 -2.40 10.02
CA SER A 165 -20.79 -3.22 9.22
C SER A 165 -20.79 -2.77 7.75
N VAL A 166 -21.29 -3.61 6.86
CA VAL A 166 -21.49 -3.20 5.44
C VAL A 166 -22.48 -2.04 5.34
N GLY A 167 -23.49 -2.03 6.21
CA GLY A 167 -24.49 -0.96 6.28
C GLY A 167 -23.88 0.37 6.70
N ASP A 168 -23.16 0.41 7.82
CA ASP A 168 -22.52 1.65 8.32
C ASP A 168 -21.55 2.22 7.30
N MET A 169 -20.78 1.35 6.65
CA MET A 169 -19.83 1.77 5.61
C MET A 169 -20.55 2.31 4.36
N ALA A 170 -21.68 1.70 3.97
CA ALA A 170 -22.49 2.16 2.85
C ALA A 170 -23.11 3.54 3.14
N GLU A 171 -23.68 3.73 4.31
CA GLU A 171 -24.21 5.01 4.77
C GLU A 171 -23.14 6.09 4.81
N ARG A 172 -21.99 5.79 5.42
CA ARG A 172 -20.88 6.73 5.57
C ARG A 172 -20.28 7.18 4.23
N THR A 173 -20.21 6.26 3.26
CA THR A 173 -19.60 6.52 1.95
C THR A 173 -20.59 6.97 0.87
N GLY A 174 -21.90 6.83 1.12
CA GLY A 174 -22.94 7.04 0.10
C GLY A 174 -22.92 6.01 -1.03
N LEU A 175 -22.33 4.83 -0.79
CA LEU A 175 -22.20 3.74 -1.77
C LEU A 175 -23.26 2.66 -1.54
N THR A 176 -23.56 1.89 -2.58
CA THR A 176 -24.49 0.77 -2.45
C THR A 176 -23.91 -0.38 -1.61
N LEU A 177 -24.76 -1.09 -0.86
CA LEU A 177 -24.37 -2.25 -0.05
C LEU A 177 -23.58 -3.29 -0.86
N GLY A 178 -24.01 -3.56 -2.09
CA GLY A 178 -23.36 -4.52 -2.99
C GLY A 178 -21.95 -4.09 -3.39
N PHE A 179 -21.74 -2.80 -3.64
CA PHE A 179 -20.42 -2.25 -3.96
C PHE A 179 -19.48 -2.35 -2.74
N VAL A 180 -19.92 -1.86 -1.59
CA VAL A 180 -19.17 -1.93 -0.33
C VAL A 180 -18.81 -3.39 0.00
N SER A 181 -19.77 -4.32 -0.09
CA SER A 181 -19.52 -5.74 0.20
C SER A 181 -18.44 -6.34 -0.71
N ARG A 182 -18.43 -6.00 -2.01
CA ARG A 182 -17.38 -6.46 -2.94
C ARG A 182 -16.03 -5.86 -2.61
N THR A 183 -15.97 -4.56 -2.32
CA THR A 183 -14.72 -3.88 -1.92
C THR A 183 -14.14 -4.50 -0.65
N LEU A 184 -14.96 -4.70 0.38
CA LEU A 184 -14.54 -5.34 1.63
C LEU A 184 -14.10 -6.80 1.44
N LYS A 185 -14.73 -7.55 0.51
CA LYS A 185 -14.25 -8.90 0.17
C LYS A 185 -12.84 -8.88 -0.44
N THR A 186 -12.57 -7.91 -1.31
CA THR A 186 -11.24 -7.75 -1.92
C THR A 186 -10.20 -7.39 -0.86
N LEU A 187 -10.50 -6.43 0.02
CA LEU A 187 -9.59 -6.04 1.11
C LEU A 187 -9.33 -7.20 2.09
N ALA A 188 -10.35 -8.04 2.37
CA ALA A 188 -10.19 -9.23 3.21
C ALA A 188 -9.32 -10.30 2.54
N ARG A 189 -9.49 -10.53 1.23
CA ARG A 189 -8.64 -11.45 0.46
C ARG A 189 -7.17 -11.01 0.47
N ASP A 190 -6.95 -9.69 0.42
CA ASP A 190 -5.61 -9.11 0.42
C ASP A 190 -5.06 -8.88 1.85
N ALA A 191 -5.72 -9.43 2.88
CA ALA A 191 -5.32 -9.42 4.29
C ALA A 191 -5.13 -8.02 4.92
N TYR A 192 -5.84 -7.00 4.41
CA TYR A 192 -5.88 -5.69 5.07
C TYR A 192 -6.92 -5.61 6.17
N ILE A 193 -7.97 -6.41 6.06
CA ILE A 193 -9.07 -6.46 7.02
C ILE A 193 -9.43 -7.90 7.35
N GLU A 194 -10.00 -8.10 8.54
CA GLU A 194 -10.70 -9.32 8.90
C GLU A 194 -12.22 -9.07 8.96
N ARG A 195 -12.99 -10.13 8.74
CA ARG A 195 -14.45 -10.10 8.84
C ARG A 195 -14.90 -11.12 9.86
N VAL A 196 -15.42 -10.66 10.99
CA VAL A 196 -15.88 -11.49 12.08
C VAL A 196 -17.32 -11.16 12.43
N ARG A 197 -18.21 -12.15 12.33
CA ARG A 197 -19.65 -12.03 12.70
C ARG A 197 -20.35 -10.82 12.08
N GLY A 198 -20.07 -10.53 10.81
CA GLY A 198 -20.68 -9.41 10.08
C GLY A 198 -20.00 -8.06 10.26
N ALA A 199 -19.06 -7.94 11.18
CA ALA A 199 -18.24 -6.77 11.36
C ALA A 199 -16.92 -6.87 10.58
N THR A 200 -16.41 -5.74 10.16
CA THR A 200 -15.13 -5.59 9.46
C THR A 200 -14.18 -4.79 10.33
N ARG A 201 -12.99 -5.28 10.54
CA ARG A 201 -11.93 -4.62 11.30
C ARG A 201 -10.67 -4.50 10.44
N LEU A 202 -10.03 -3.35 10.47
CA LEU A 202 -8.72 -3.13 9.85
C LEU A 202 -7.65 -3.88 10.64
N THR A 203 -6.83 -4.71 9.97
CA THR A 203 -5.78 -5.53 10.61
C THR A 203 -4.40 -4.95 10.39
N ASP A 204 -4.18 -4.30 9.25
CA ASP A 204 -2.87 -3.75 8.88
C ASP A 204 -3.05 -2.38 8.23
N ARG A 205 -3.17 -1.36 9.08
CA ARG A 205 -3.37 0.02 8.67
C ARG A 205 -2.17 0.60 7.90
N ASP A 206 -0.97 0.27 8.35
CA ASP A 206 0.24 0.82 7.77
C ASP A 206 0.48 0.26 6.37
N ALA A 207 0.33 -1.05 6.19
CA ALA A 207 0.43 -1.65 4.86
C ALA A 207 -0.66 -1.18 3.89
N LEU A 208 -1.90 -0.97 4.36
CA LEU A 208 -2.96 -0.43 3.51
C LEU A 208 -2.66 1.01 3.08
N LEU A 209 -2.16 1.83 4.00
CA LEU A 209 -1.77 3.22 3.74
C LEU A 209 -0.61 3.29 2.74
N ASP A 210 0.43 2.48 2.93
CA ASP A 210 1.61 2.44 2.06
C ASP A 210 1.24 1.93 0.65
N THR A 211 0.37 0.93 0.58
CA THR A 211 -0.13 0.45 -0.72
C THR A 211 -0.94 1.52 -1.44
N TRP A 212 -1.75 2.29 -0.72
CA TRP A 212 -2.46 3.43 -1.30
C TRP A 212 -1.49 4.53 -1.76
N ALA A 213 -0.48 4.87 -0.96
CA ALA A 213 0.52 5.86 -1.34
C ALA A 213 1.29 5.48 -2.61
N ALA A 214 1.62 4.19 -2.76
CA ALA A 214 2.32 3.65 -3.93
C ALA A 214 1.41 3.42 -5.16
N ALA A 215 0.08 3.37 -4.98
CA ALA A 215 -0.86 3.14 -6.08
C ALA A 215 -0.87 4.32 -7.06
N PRO A 216 -1.09 4.07 -8.37
CA PRO A 216 -1.26 5.13 -9.34
C PRO A 216 -2.39 6.08 -8.93
N SER A 217 -2.13 7.38 -8.99
CA SER A 217 -3.14 8.41 -8.76
C SER A 217 -3.76 8.82 -10.08
N PRO A 218 -5.08 8.99 -10.14
CA PRO A 218 -5.68 9.64 -11.30
C PRO A 218 -5.14 11.07 -11.43
N PRO A 219 -4.96 11.59 -12.66
CA PRO A 219 -4.50 12.95 -12.87
C PRO A 219 -5.48 13.92 -12.22
N GLN A 220 -4.95 14.84 -11.41
CA GLN A 220 -5.71 15.91 -10.77
C GLN A 220 -5.46 17.22 -11.49
N SER A 221 -6.47 18.07 -11.56
CA SER A 221 -6.31 19.42 -12.08
C SER A 221 -5.76 20.31 -10.95
N ALA A 222 -4.49 20.69 -11.07
CA ALA A 222 -3.83 21.62 -10.15
C ALA A 222 -3.60 22.96 -10.84
N PHE A 223 -3.92 24.05 -10.15
CA PHE A 223 -3.87 25.41 -10.66
C PHE A 223 -2.89 26.22 -9.81
N GLU A 224 -1.75 26.58 -10.38
CA GLU A 224 -0.77 27.42 -9.70
C GLU A 224 -1.22 28.89 -9.70
N ARG A 225 -1.08 29.53 -8.54
CA ARG A 225 -1.52 30.89 -8.24
C ARG A 225 -0.46 31.62 -7.43
N VAL A 226 -0.47 32.92 -7.56
CA VAL A 226 0.29 33.81 -6.68
C VAL A 226 -0.69 34.68 -5.87
N ALA A 227 -0.51 34.64 -4.57
CA ALA A 227 -1.08 35.60 -3.63
C ALA A 227 0.02 36.60 -3.23
N THR A 228 -0.28 37.88 -3.29
CA THR A 228 0.63 38.95 -2.83
C THR A 228 0.51 39.09 -1.34
N VAL A 229 1.30 38.27 -0.59
CA VAL A 229 1.29 38.26 0.89
C VAL A 229 2.69 38.02 1.42
N ASP A 230 2.94 38.46 2.65
CA ASP A 230 4.22 38.28 3.33
C ASP A 230 4.36 36.87 3.94
N GLY A 231 4.60 35.90 3.02
CA GLY A 231 4.91 34.52 3.37
C GLY A 231 3.70 33.61 3.60
N PRO A 232 3.94 32.32 3.78
CA PRO A 232 2.92 31.27 3.80
C PRO A 232 1.99 31.35 5.02
N GLU A 233 2.46 31.83 6.16
CA GLU A 233 1.63 32.01 7.36
C GLU A 233 0.60 33.15 7.18
N ALA A 234 0.95 34.22 6.47
CA ALA A 234 0.01 35.28 6.12
C ALA A 234 -1.08 34.74 5.19
N LEU A 235 -0.68 33.87 4.25
CA LEU A 235 -1.62 33.19 3.35
C LEU A 235 -2.59 32.29 4.11
N LEU A 236 -2.11 31.48 5.07
CA LEU A 236 -2.99 30.66 5.91
C LEU A 236 -3.97 31.52 6.73
N ARG A 237 -3.55 32.69 7.20
CA ARG A 237 -4.48 33.65 7.88
C ARG A 237 -5.56 34.15 6.93
N MET A 238 -5.23 34.46 5.66
CA MET A 238 -6.22 34.88 4.66
C MET A 238 -7.19 33.72 4.34
N ILE A 239 -6.70 32.52 4.16
CA ILE A 239 -7.51 31.31 3.90
C ILE A 239 -8.48 31.11 5.08
N ARG A 240 -8.00 31.19 6.31
CA ARG A 240 -8.83 31.05 7.50
C ARG A 240 -9.93 32.11 7.60
N ALA A 241 -9.64 33.34 7.19
CA ALA A 241 -10.61 34.44 7.23
C ALA A 241 -11.69 34.33 6.15
N PHE A 242 -11.48 33.52 5.13
CA PHE A 242 -12.44 33.36 4.04
C PHE A 242 -13.52 32.34 4.39
N THR A 243 -14.75 32.80 4.46
CA THR A 243 -15.93 31.96 4.67
C THR A 243 -16.50 31.55 3.32
N THR A 244 -16.59 30.24 3.08
CA THR A 244 -17.15 29.67 1.85
C THR A 244 -18.11 28.53 2.18
N PRO A 245 -19.23 28.39 1.45
CA PRO A 245 -20.10 27.23 1.58
C PRO A 245 -19.52 25.96 0.91
N SER A 246 -18.53 26.14 0.03
CA SER A 246 -17.91 25.02 -0.68
C SER A 246 -16.81 24.40 0.16
N PRO A 247 -16.75 23.06 0.28
CA PRO A 247 -15.72 22.39 1.05
C PRO A 247 -14.32 22.67 0.48
N TYR A 248 -13.37 22.85 1.39
CA TYR A 248 -11.96 22.94 1.10
C TYR A 248 -11.11 22.30 2.20
N ALA A 249 -9.89 21.93 1.89
CA ALA A 249 -8.96 21.42 2.89
C ALA A 249 -7.52 21.66 2.46
N VAL A 250 -6.71 22.20 3.35
CA VAL A 250 -5.26 22.36 3.16
C VAL A 250 -4.58 21.00 3.26
N THR A 251 -3.57 20.79 2.43
CA THR A 251 -2.80 19.54 2.35
C THR A 251 -1.29 19.82 2.24
N ALA A 252 -0.53 18.80 1.97
CA ALA A 252 0.93 18.84 1.77
C ALA A 252 1.67 19.47 2.97
N GLU A 253 2.79 20.15 2.72
CA GLU A 253 3.70 20.62 3.76
C GLU A 253 3.06 21.62 4.71
N ALA A 254 2.16 22.48 4.23
CA ALA A 254 1.46 23.44 5.08
C ALA A 254 0.54 22.75 6.10
N ALA A 255 -0.11 21.64 5.72
CA ALA A 255 -0.91 20.85 6.64
C ALA A 255 -0.03 19.98 7.57
N ALA A 256 1.06 19.44 7.07
CA ALA A 256 2.01 18.64 7.85
C ALA A 256 2.64 19.48 8.96
N ASP A 257 3.00 20.72 8.68
CA ASP A 257 3.56 21.65 9.68
C ASP A 257 2.64 21.86 10.89
N LYS A 258 1.32 21.90 10.68
CA LYS A 258 0.34 22.03 11.78
C LYS A 258 0.23 20.78 12.66
N LEU A 259 0.71 19.63 12.21
CA LEU A 259 0.63 18.36 12.94
C LEU A 259 1.96 17.91 13.51
N ALA A 260 3.02 18.06 12.74
CA ALA A 260 4.38 17.69 13.08
C ALA A 260 5.34 18.59 12.29
N PRO A 261 5.71 19.77 12.83
CA PRO A 261 6.63 20.68 12.18
C PRO A 261 7.96 19.98 11.86
N PHE A 262 8.34 19.93 10.58
CA PHE A 262 9.54 19.27 10.09
C PHE A 262 10.46 20.23 9.34
N ALA A 263 9.93 20.94 8.36
CA ALA A 263 10.67 21.89 7.55
C ALA A 263 9.82 23.10 7.21
N ARG A 264 10.46 24.22 6.88
CA ARG A 264 9.75 25.43 6.43
C ARG A 264 9.08 25.14 5.08
N PHE A 265 7.83 25.51 4.96
CA PHE A 265 7.10 25.48 3.70
C PHE A 265 7.04 26.87 3.08
N SER A 266 7.01 26.97 1.76
CA SER A 266 6.99 28.23 1.00
C SER A 266 5.69 28.43 0.22
N ARG A 267 4.85 27.39 0.14
CA ARG A 267 3.57 27.43 -0.58
C ARG A 267 2.49 26.68 0.17
N VAL A 268 1.24 27.03 -0.09
CA VAL A 268 0.07 26.36 0.45
C VAL A 268 -0.66 25.62 -0.66
N GLU A 269 -0.89 24.35 -0.47
CA GLU A 269 -1.68 23.51 -1.36
C GLU A 269 -3.00 23.16 -0.69
N MET A 270 -4.08 23.24 -1.45
CA MET A 270 -5.41 22.97 -0.91
C MET A 270 -6.35 22.38 -1.96
N TYR A 271 -7.13 21.42 -1.53
CA TYR A 271 -8.26 20.93 -2.31
C TYR A 271 -9.42 21.92 -2.22
N VAL A 272 -10.02 22.24 -3.36
CA VAL A 272 -11.15 23.17 -3.47
C VAL A 272 -12.14 22.68 -4.53
N GLN A 273 -13.42 22.88 -4.30
CA GLN A 273 -14.44 22.60 -5.34
C GLN A 273 -14.64 23.81 -6.27
N ASP A 274 -14.58 25.02 -5.75
CA ASP A 274 -14.78 26.29 -6.50
C ASP A 274 -13.45 27.06 -6.64
N VAL A 275 -12.70 26.76 -7.67
CA VAL A 275 -11.44 27.43 -7.99
C VAL A 275 -11.65 28.93 -8.23
N ALA A 276 -12.69 29.30 -9.01
CA ALA A 276 -12.95 30.68 -9.36
C ALA A 276 -13.40 31.52 -8.14
N GLY A 277 -14.10 30.92 -7.19
CA GLY A 277 -14.46 31.57 -5.93
C GLY A 277 -13.22 31.92 -5.11
N TRP A 278 -12.26 31.01 -5.03
CA TRP A 278 -10.99 31.22 -4.34
C TRP A 278 -10.12 32.28 -5.05
N ASP A 279 -10.03 32.25 -6.40
CA ASP A 279 -9.31 33.26 -7.18
C ASP A 279 -9.81 34.67 -6.84
N ARG A 280 -11.14 34.87 -6.80
CA ARG A 280 -11.74 36.19 -6.48
C ARG A 280 -11.54 36.58 -5.01
N ALA A 281 -11.76 35.62 -4.11
CA ALA A 281 -11.74 35.89 -2.66
C ALA A 281 -10.36 36.29 -2.13
N LEU A 282 -9.31 35.66 -2.64
CA LEU A 282 -7.93 35.90 -2.20
C LEU A 282 -7.14 36.79 -3.20
N GLY A 283 -7.78 37.32 -4.26
CA GLY A 283 -7.11 38.15 -5.26
C GLY A 283 -5.94 37.40 -5.95
N LEU A 284 -6.14 36.10 -6.27
CA LEU A 284 -5.09 35.27 -6.80
C LEU A 284 -4.79 35.55 -8.28
N THR A 285 -3.51 35.60 -8.62
CA THR A 285 -3.05 35.73 -9.99
C THR A 285 -2.60 34.38 -10.55
N THR A 286 -3.09 34.02 -11.73
CA THR A 286 -2.70 32.79 -12.42
C THR A 286 -1.26 32.86 -12.90
N VAL A 287 -0.48 31.84 -12.61
CA VAL A 287 0.89 31.68 -13.12
C VAL A 287 1.09 30.27 -13.67
N PRO A 288 1.96 30.10 -14.68
CA PRO A 288 2.22 28.76 -15.24
C PRO A 288 3.02 27.88 -14.28
N ARG A 289 3.89 28.46 -13.45
CA ARG A 289 4.74 27.78 -12.46
C ARG A 289 5.23 28.75 -11.38
N GLY A 290 5.64 28.20 -10.23
CA GLY A 290 6.26 28.98 -9.16
C GLY A 290 5.27 29.75 -8.29
N GLY A 291 4.00 29.36 -8.29
CA GLY A 291 2.99 29.94 -7.40
C GLY A 291 3.24 29.59 -5.94
N ASN A 292 2.84 30.50 -5.03
CA ASN A 292 2.84 30.23 -3.60
C ASN A 292 1.50 29.63 -3.10
N VAL A 293 0.50 29.50 -4.00
CA VAL A 293 -0.77 28.79 -3.77
C VAL A 293 -0.99 27.77 -4.88
N VAL A 294 -1.42 26.57 -4.53
CA VAL A 294 -1.88 25.57 -5.47
C VAL A 294 -3.29 25.16 -5.14
N LEU A 295 -4.23 25.49 -6.02
CA LEU A 295 -5.62 25.06 -5.90
C LEU A 295 -5.78 23.74 -6.65
N ILE A 296 -6.21 22.69 -5.95
CA ILE A 296 -6.37 21.35 -6.50
C ILE A 296 -7.86 21.03 -6.59
N LYS A 297 -8.36 20.86 -7.81
CA LYS A 297 -9.74 20.38 -8.01
C LYS A 297 -9.74 18.86 -7.87
N PRO A 298 -10.40 18.30 -6.85
CA PRO A 298 -10.38 16.85 -6.64
C PRO A 298 -11.20 16.11 -7.69
N VAL A 299 -10.75 14.92 -8.06
CA VAL A 299 -11.50 13.99 -8.94
C VAL A 299 -12.70 13.40 -8.19
N ASP A 300 -12.57 13.21 -6.86
CA ASP A 300 -13.59 12.64 -5.98
C ASP A 300 -13.73 13.50 -4.72
N ALA A 301 -14.97 13.86 -4.40
CA ALA A 301 -15.30 14.62 -3.19
C ALA A 301 -14.91 13.89 -1.89
N GLY A 302 -14.67 12.59 -1.91
CA GLY A 302 -14.15 11.82 -0.78
C GLY A 302 -12.81 12.30 -0.24
N VAL A 303 -12.09 13.17 -0.95
CA VAL A 303 -10.88 13.82 -0.43
C VAL A 303 -11.15 14.66 0.82
N PHE A 304 -12.39 15.16 0.96
CA PHE A 304 -12.84 15.92 2.14
C PHE A 304 -13.34 15.01 3.28
N ASP A 305 -13.50 13.71 3.04
CA ASP A 305 -13.89 12.76 4.07
C ASP A 305 -12.87 12.76 5.23
N GLY A 306 -13.35 12.94 6.46
CA GLY A 306 -12.50 12.99 7.65
C GLY A 306 -11.57 14.21 7.73
N SER A 307 -11.83 15.27 6.95
CA SER A 307 -11.17 16.57 7.16
C SER A 307 -11.45 17.07 8.57
N PHE A 308 -10.47 17.73 9.16
CA PHE A 308 -10.56 18.26 10.51
C PHE A 308 -9.91 19.64 10.59
N GLU A 309 -10.28 20.40 11.58
CA GLU A 309 -9.74 21.74 11.78
C GLU A 309 -8.55 21.74 12.74
N ARG A 310 -7.52 22.49 12.38
CA ARG A 310 -6.39 22.79 13.25
C ARG A 310 -6.04 24.28 13.15
N ASP A 311 -6.02 24.97 14.27
CA ASP A 311 -5.78 26.41 14.37
C ASP A 311 -6.71 27.25 13.45
N GLY A 312 -7.96 26.83 13.28
CA GLY A 312 -8.96 27.47 12.42
C GLY A 312 -8.76 27.21 10.91
N VAL A 313 -7.91 26.26 10.54
CA VAL A 313 -7.68 25.86 9.15
C VAL A 313 -8.16 24.43 8.93
N PRO A 314 -9.09 24.18 7.99
CA PRO A 314 -9.46 22.84 7.59
C PRO A 314 -8.29 22.11 6.91
N LEU A 315 -7.92 20.97 7.44
CA LEU A 315 -6.88 20.09 6.88
C LEU A 315 -7.52 18.82 6.30
N THR A 316 -6.91 18.24 5.28
CA THR A 316 -7.29 16.89 4.82
C THR A 316 -7.12 15.87 5.95
N SER A 317 -7.83 14.75 5.86
CA SER A 317 -7.61 13.65 6.80
C SER A 317 -6.14 13.23 6.83
N ARG A 318 -5.66 12.77 7.99
CA ARG A 318 -4.25 12.38 8.15
C ARG A 318 -3.77 11.32 7.13
N PRO A 319 -4.57 10.28 6.80
CA PRO A 319 -4.19 9.33 5.76
C PRO A 319 -4.07 9.98 4.37
N GLN A 320 -4.98 10.90 4.01
CA GLN A 320 -4.90 11.63 2.74
C GLN A 320 -3.64 12.52 2.70
N LEU A 321 -3.39 13.25 3.79
CA LEU A 321 -2.20 14.09 3.91
C LEU A 321 -0.91 13.30 3.73
N TYR A 322 -0.81 12.15 4.39
CA TYR A 322 0.35 11.25 4.24
C TYR A 322 0.56 10.82 2.78
N VAL A 323 -0.51 10.41 2.12
CA VAL A 323 -0.45 9.97 0.70
C VAL A 323 -0.03 11.13 -0.20
N ASP A 324 -0.54 12.34 0.02
CA ASP A 324 -0.18 13.52 -0.78
C ASP A 324 1.31 13.86 -0.62
N LEU A 325 1.83 13.80 0.60
CA LEU A 325 3.25 14.04 0.90
C LEU A 325 4.16 12.99 0.27
N VAL A 326 3.84 11.70 0.43
CA VAL A 326 4.63 10.59 -0.15
C VAL A 326 4.70 10.68 -1.67
N ARG A 327 3.57 10.94 -2.32
CA ARG A 327 3.49 11.06 -3.79
C ARG A 327 4.25 12.25 -4.35
N ARG A 328 4.39 13.29 -3.55
CA ARG A 328 5.18 14.47 -3.92
C ARG A 328 6.68 14.17 -3.95
N GLY A 329 7.15 13.28 -3.08
CA GLY A 329 8.56 12.90 -2.99
C GLY A 329 9.45 13.96 -2.32
N GLY A 330 10.77 13.72 -2.31
CA GLY A 330 11.75 14.64 -1.70
C GLY A 330 11.45 14.97 -0.25
N ALA A 331 11.63 16.24 0.15
CA ALA A 331 11.40 16.71 1.50
C ALA A 331 9.96 16.48 2.01
N ALA A 332 8.97 16.43 1.11
CA ALA A 332 7.60 16.11 1.50
C ALA A 332 7.45 14.64 1.95
N ALA A 333 8.13 13.72 1.28
CA ALA A 333 8.14 12.31 1.71
C ALA A 333 8.87 12.14 3.05
N GLU A 334 9.93 12.91 3.31
CA GLU A 334 10.61 12.95 4.61
C GLU A 334 9.68 13.49 5.71
N ALA A 335 8.89 14.53 5.41
CA ALA A 335 7.87 15.04 6.33
C ALA A 335 6.79 13.98 6.63
N ALA A 336 6.38 13.18 5.64
CA ALA A 336 5.45 12.07 5.84
C ALA A 336 6.03 11.00 6.78
N ALA A 337 7.30 10.62 6.60
CA ALA A 337 8.01 9.70 7.48
C ALA A 337 8.07 10.25 8.91
N PHE A 338 8.44 11.51 9.07
CA PHE A 338 8.49 12.18 10.36
C PHE A 338 7.13 12.22 11.07
N MET A 339 6.03 12.50 10.33
CA MET A 339 4.67 12.44 10.88
C MET A 339 4.34 11.03 11.41
N ARG A 340 4.77 9.98 10.71
CA ARG A 340 4.56 8.58 11.13
C ARG A 340 5.35 8.29 12.42
N GLU A 341 6.62 8.62 12.47
CA GLU A 341 7.49 8.42 13.64
C GLU A 341 6.98 9.15 14.89
N ARG A 342 6.45 10.35 14.73
CA ARG A 342 5.86 11.15 15.81
C ARG A 342 4.45 10.69 16.23
N GLY A 343 3.89 9.67 15.62
CA GLY A 343 2.54 9.20 15.90
C GLY A 343 1.43 10.16 15.43
N ALA A 344 1.75 11.17 14.63
CA ALA A 344 0.80 12.18 14.18
C ALA A 344 -0.25 11.64 13.21
N LEU A 345 0.00 10.48 12.59
CA LEU A 345 -0.96 9.80 11.70
C LEU A 345 -2.12 9.16 12.47
N TRP A 346 -1.82 8.61 13.63
CA TRP A 346 -2.76 7.82 14.43
C TRP A 346 -2.77 8.34 15.88
N PRO A 347 -3.34 9.52 16.14
CA PRO A 347 -3.41 10.05 17.51
C PRO A 347 -4.23 9.09 18.37
N GLN A 348 -3.75 8.90 19.59
CA GLN A 348 -4.44 8.09 20.61
C GLN A 348 -5.70 8.78 21.11
#